data_b528de1614e3188b8081a6da92c60ddc
#
_entry.id   b528de1614e3188b8081a6da92c60ddc
#
_cell.length_a   1.000
_cell.length_b   1.000
_cell.length_c   1.000
_cell.angle_alpha   90.00
_cell.angle_beta   90.00
_cell.angle_gamma   90.00
#
_symmetry.space_group_name_H-M   'P 1'
#
loop_
_entity.id
_entity.type
_entity.pdbx_description
1 polymer ?
#
loop_
_entity_poly.entity_id
_entity_poly.type
_entity_poly.pdbx_seq_one_letter_code
_entity_poly.pdbx_strand_id
1 'polypeptide(L)' 'MNLVDYKGRSLEVGKRVCIQEDIPSANGMLYKNTIVKLDQFNTSTKKIKVTDRTGKVWWIEPTQVSCSFL' A
#
# COMPACT_ATOMS: atom_id res chain seq x y z
N MET A 1 9.93 -1.24 14.20
CA MET A 1 10.16 -0.11 13.26
C MET A 1 8.92 0.08 12.41
N ASN A 2 8.41 1.30 12.35
CA ASN A 2 7.24 1.61 11.53
C ASN A 2 7.67 2.08 10.15
N LEU A 3 6.98 1.59 9.12
CA LEU A 3 7.12 2.12 7.78
C LEU A 3 6.24 3.36 7.66
N VAL A 4 6.60 4.26 6.77
CA VAL A 4 5.85 5.50 6.55
C VAL A 4 5.37 5.55 5.11
N ASP A 5 4.29 6.32 4.89
CA ASP A 5 3.76 6.53 3.55
C ASP A 5 4.60 7.57 2.80
N TYR A 6 4.16 7.95 1.59
CA TYR A 6 4.92 8.86 0.77
C TYR A 6 5.04 10.28 1.37
N LYS A 7 4.20 10.61 2.34
CA LYS A 7 4.25 11.90 3.04
C LYS A 7 4.95 11.81 4.40
N GLY A 8 5.53 10.65 4.73
CA GLY A 8 6.22 10.45 5.99
C GLY A 8 5.31 10.14 7.18
N ARG A 9 4.05 9.80 6.95
CA ARG A 9 3.13 9.42 8.02
C ARG A 9 3.27 7.94 8.33
N SER A 10 3.16 7.59 9.60
CA SER A 10 3.24 6.18 10.04
C SER A 10 2.10 5.37 9.46
N LEU A 11 2.45 4.21 8.90
CA LEU A 11 1.48 3.24 8.38
C LEU A 11 1.06 2.31 9.50
N GLU A 12 -0.22 1.91 9.51
CA GLU A 12 -0.78 1.01 10.51
C GLU A 12 -1.49 -0.15 9.85
N VAL A 13 -1.19 -1.37 10.31
CA VAL A 13 -1.87 -2.58 9.84
C VAL A 13 -3.36 -2.49 10.18
N GLY A 14 -4.21 -2.88 9.23
CA GLY A 14 -5.66 -2.84 9.40
C GLY A 14 -6.31 -1.57 8.88
N LYS A 15 -5.51 -0.56 8.56
CA LYS A 15 -6.03 0.71 8.02
C LYS A 15 -6.06 0.65 6.49
N ARG A 16 -6.91 1.48 5.91
CA ARG A 16 -6.96 1.65 4.46
C ARG A 16 -5.97 2.70 4.03
N VAL A 17 -5.41 2.51 2.84
CA VAL A 17 -4.47 3.47 2.25
C VAL A 17 -4.86 3.69 0.80
N CYS A 18 -4.44 4.83 0.26
CA CYS A 18 -4.72 5.20 -1.12
C CYS A 18 -3.46 5.06 -1.96
N ILE A 19 -3.59 4.40 -3.10
CA ILE A 19 -2.47 4.23 -4.04
C ILE A 19 -2.19 5.56 -4.72
N GLN A 20 -0.92 5.97 -4.71
CA GLN A 20 -0.51 7.29 -5.20
C GLN A 20 0.01 7.30 -6.62
N GLU A 21 0.28 6.12 -7.19
CA GLU A 21 0.74 6.00 -8.57
C GLU A 21 0.35 4.65 -9.13
N ASP A 22 0.31 4.52 -10.46
CA ASP A 22 0.02 3.25 -11.09
C ASP A 22 1.16 2.28 -10.83
N ILE A 23 0.83 1.08 -10.35
CA ILE A 23 1.82 0.06 -9.99
C ILE A 23 1.64 -1.15 -10.89
N PRO A 24 2.51 -1.36 -11.87
CA PRO A 24 2.42 -2.52 -12.75
C PRO A 24 2.91 -3.79 -12.06
N SER A 25 2.35 -4.92 -12.45
CA SER A 25 2.82 -6.22 -11.98
C SER A 25 2.55 -7.26 -13.06
N ALA A 26 3.11 -8.46 -12.87
CA ALA A 26 2.88 -9.57 -13.79
C ALA A 26 1.40 -9.97 -13.86
N ASN A 27 0.64 -9.69 -12.81
CA ASN A 27 -0.77 -10.08 -12.71
C ASN A 27 -1.74 -8.94 -12.99
N GLY A 28 -1.24 -7.81 -13.49
CA GLY A 28 -2.09 -6.68 -13.79
C GLY A 28 -1.54 -5.38 -13.22
N MET A 29 -2.40 -4.39 -13.12
CA MET A 29 -2.04 -3.04 -12.70
C MET A 29 -2.85 -2.63 -11.48
N LEU A 30 -2.17 -2.08 -10.47
CA LEU A 30 -2.83 -1.44 -9.34
C LEU A 30 -2.83 0.06 -9.63
N TYR A 31 -4.02 0.61 -9.87
CA TYR A 31 -4.15 1.97 -10.35
C TYR A 31 -4.10 3.02 -9.25
N LYS A 32 -3.60 4.18 -9.60
CA LYS A 32 -3.62 5.37 -8.77
C LYS A 32 -5.04 5.64 -8.25
N ASN A 33 -5.14 6.11 -7.01
CA ASN A 33 -6.40 6.43 -6.32
C ASN A 33 -7.22 5.21 -5.90
N THR A 34 -6.69 4.01 -6.06
CA THR A 34 -7.35 2.81 -5.53
C THR A 34 -7.16 2.76 -4.02
N ILE A 35 -8.24 2.45 -3.31
CA ILE A 35 -8.19 2.27 -1.86
C ILE A 35 -7.96 0.79 -1.57
N VAL A 36 -6.94 0.49 -0.80
CA VAL A 36 -6.59 -0.88 -0.42
C VAL A 36 -6.40 -0.96 1.09
N LYS A 37 -6.50 -2.17 1.61
CA LYS A 37 -6.30 -2.42 3.03
C LYS A 37 -4.86 -2.86 3.27
N LEU A 38 -4.20 -2.25 4.25
CA LEU A 38 -2.85 -2.63 4.65
C LEU A 38 -2.92 -3.83 5.57
N ASP A 39 -2.41 -4.96 5.11
CA ASP A 39 -2.48 -6.22 5.86
C ASP A 39 -1.27 -6.47 6.75
N GLN A 40 -0.08 -6.20 6.24
CA GLN A 40 1.13 -6.39 7.04
C GLN A 40 2.33 -5.69 6.42
N PHE A 41 3.38 -5.57 7.23
CA PHE A 41 4.68 -5.04 6.82
C PHE A 41 5.66 -6.19 6.64
N ASN A 42 6.60 -6.04 5.70
CA ASN A 42 7.78 -6.86 5.64
C ASN A 42 8.98 -5.94 5.88
N THR A 43 9.51 -5.95 7.09
CA THR A 43 10.61 -5.05 7.46
C THR A 43 11.93 -5.44 6.81
N SER A 44 12.09 -6.70 6.40
CA SER A 44 13.31 -7.15 5.71
C SER A 44 13.43 -6.55 4.32
N THR A 45 12.32 -6.49 3.58
CA THR A 45 12.29 -5.92 2.23
C THR A 45 11.81 -4.48 2.23
N LYS A 46 11.30 -3.99 3.36
CA LYS A 46 10.68 -2.67 3.51
C LYS A 46 9.50 -2.49 2.57
N LYS A 47 8.74 -3.55 2.36
CA LYS A 47 7.53 -3.53 1.54
C LYS A 47 6.30 -3.78 2.40
N ILE A 48 5.14 -3.41 1.85
CA ILE A 48 3.87 -3.63 2.53
C ILE A 48 2.99 -4.54 1.69
N LYS A 49 2.19 -5.35 2.39
CA LYS A 49 1.22 -6.21 1.76
C LYS A 49 -0.14 -5.54 1.86
N VAL A 50 -0.78 -5.34 0.73
CA VAL A 50 -2.10 -4.72 0.67
C VAL A 50 -3.06 -5.62 -0.10
N THR A 51 -4.36 -5.52 0.22
CA THR A 51 -5.40 -6.28 -0.45
C THR A 51 -6.39 -5.29 -1.07
N ASP A 52 -6.69 -5.46 -2.36
CA ASP A 52 -7.64 -4.61 -3.04
C ASP A 52 -9.08 -5.10 -2.84
N ARG A 53 -10.04 -4.41 -3.46
CA ARG A 53 -11.47 -4.71 -3.31
C ARG A 53 -11.86 -6.09 -3.83
N THR A 54 -11.08 -6.64 -4.74
CA THR A 54 -11.35 -7.95 -5.33
C THR A 54 -10.74 -9.09 -4.53
N GLY A 55 -9.99 -8.76 -3.47
CA GLY A 55 -9.30 -9.76 -2.66
C GLY A 55 -7.90 -10.09 -3.17
N LYS A 56 -7.43 -9.39 -4.18
CA LYS A 56 -6.10 -9.61 -4.73
C LYS A 56 -5.04 -8.95 -3.84
N VAL A 57 -3.95 -9.67 -3.59
CA VAL A 57 -2.86 -9.23 -2.72
C VAL A 57 -1.73 -8.63 -3.55
N TRP A 58 -1.17 -7.53 -3.04
CA TRP A 58 -0.07 -6.83 -3.68
C TRP A 58 1.03 -6.56 -2.66
N TRP A 59 2.29 -6.74 -3.08
CA TRP A 59 3.46 -6.32 -2.30
C TRP A 59 4.03 -5.08 -2.97
N ILE A 60 3.98 -3.95 -2.27
CA ILE A 60 4.34 -2.65 -2.85
C ILE A 60 5.21 -1.86 -1.89
N GLU A 61 5.77 -0.74 -2.38
CA GLU A 61 6.57 0.15 -1.57
C GLU A 61 5.67 1.02 -0.69
N PRO A 62 6.04 1.27 0.57
CA PRO A 62 5.23 2.15 1.43
C PRO A 62 5.14 3.58 0.91
N THR A 63 6.13 4.02 0.12
CA THR A 63 6.12 5.36 -0.46
C THR A 63 5.13 5.50 -1.63
N GLN A 64 4.51 4.40 -2.06
CA GLN A 64 3.52 4.41 -3.14
C GLN A 64 2.10 4.58 -2.63
N VAL A 65 1.91 4.77 -1.33
CA VAL A 65 0.58 4.90 -0.73
C VAL A 65 0.50 6.14 0.16
N SER A 66 -0.74 6.54 0.48
CA SER A 66 -1.02 7.61 1.44
C SER A 66 -2.02 7.12 2.47
N CYS A 67 -1.75 7.40 3.74
CA CYS A 67 -2.68 7.11 4.84
C CYS A 67 -3.87 8.05 4.83
N SER A 68 -3.74 9.22 4.23
CA SER A 68 -4.76 10.24 4.21
C SER A 68 -5.32 10.33 2.80
N PHE A 69 -6.62 10.10 2.66
CA PHE A 69 -7.26 10.13 1.35
C PHE A 69 -8.61 10.81 1.38
N LEU A 70 -8.69 11.82 2.20
CA LEU A 70 -9.84 12.72 2.19
C LEU A 70 -9.53 13.93 1.37
#